data_0f2cd90a35387fd9802445825f75f490
#
_entry.id   0f2cd90a35387fd9802445825f75f490
#
_cell.length_a   1.000
_cell.length_b   1.000
_cell.length_c   1.000
_cell.angle_alpha   90.00
_cell.angle_beta   90.00
_cell.angle_gamma   90.00
#
_symmetry.space_group_name_H-M   'P 1'
#
loop_
_entity.id
_entity.type
_entity.pdbx_description
1 polymer ?
#
loop_
_entity_poly.entity_id
_entity_poly.type
_entity_poly.pdbx_seq_one_letter_code
_entity_poly.pdbx_strand_id
1 'polypeptide(L)'
;FLMVAFVFCCCEIRLTDAAYFGMIAFVAAEFMASAGWQILCYTGKEAWMSWWQQGMAILLIYGVIAVILYKILHIHMPKDGQMEITRREYFSGLLISIAVFAVSNMSYVNVNTPFTGRYSFEMGNIRTMVDVAGIAILYAHLIQCCELRVRKELEAVQNVLQNQYAQYKQSKESIELINYKYHDLKHQIAVLRSEADPGKREAFLDKMEADIKKYESQNKTGNKVLDTVLTT
;
A
#
# COMPACT_ATOMS: atom_id res chain seq x y z
N PHE A 1 11.85 22.59 2.39
CA PHE A 1 12.24 22.04 3.69
C PHE A 1 11.22 22.39 4.79
N LEU A 2 10.84 23.67 4.96
CA LEU A 2 9.87 24.11 6.00
C LEU A 2 8.51 23.40 5.85
N MET A 3 7.97 23.24 4.65
CA MET A 3 6.70 22.53 4.43
C MET A 3 6.77 21.05 4.86
N VAL A 4 7.85 20.36 4.50
CA VAL A 4 8.06 18.96 4.89
C VAL A 4 8.20 18.84 6.41
N ALA A 5 8.97 19.73 7.03
CA ALA A 5 9.11 19.78 8.48
C ALA A 5 7.77 20.05 9.17
N PHE A 6 6.97 20.99 8.65
CA PHE A 6 5.64 21.28 9.17
C PHE A 6 4.71 20.05 9.09
N VAL A 7 4.63 19.40 7.91
CA VAL A 7 3.79 18.20 7.73
C VAL A 7 4.26 17.07 8.65
N PHE A 8 5.58 16.86 8.77
CA PHE A 8 6.15 15.84 9.64
C PHE A 8 5.86 16.10 11.13
N CYS A 9 5.93 17.36 11.57
CA CYS A 9 5.65 17.71 12.97
C CYS A 9 4.15 17.68 13.32
N CYS A 10 3.27 17.98 12.35
CA CYS A 10 1.83 18.03 12.59
C CYS A 10 1.13 16.69 12.41
N CYS A 11 1.72 15.76 11.66
CA CYS A 11 1.14 14.46 11.35
C CYS A 11 2.09 13.36 11.82
N GLU A 12 1.56 12.33 12.49
CA GLU A 12 2.33 11.13 12.87
C GLU A 12 2.56 10.21 11.67
N ILE A 13 3.27 10.71 10.64
CA ILE A 13 3.54 10.00 9.39
C ILE A 13 5.04 9.81 9.20
N ARG A 14 5.44 8.86 8.34
CA ARG A 14 6.84 8.63 8.02
C ARG A 14 7.43 9.83 7.27
N LEU A 15 8.70 10.11 7.47
CA LEU A 15 9.41 11.21 6.79
C LEU A 15 9.32 11.11 5.26
N THR A 16 9.32 9.90 4.70
CA THR A 16 9.14 9.65 3.26
C THR A 16 7.77 10.09 2.76
N ASP A 17 6.71 9.82 3.54
CA ASP A 17 5.34 10.20 3.20
C ASP A 17 5.16 11.73 3.34
N ALA A 18 5.71 12.32 4.40
CA ALA A 18 5.73 13.77 4.59
C ALA A 18 6.46 14.50 3.45
N ALA A 19 7.60 13.96 3.02
CA ALA A 19 8.36 14.50 1.90
C ALA A 19 7.59 14.38 0.56
N TYR A 20 6.89 13.26 0.34
CA TYR A 20 6.08 13.05 -0.86
C TYR A 20 4.88 14.02 -0.90
N PHE A 21 4.17 14.20 0.20
CA PHE A 21 3.10 15.20 0.29
C PHE A 21 3.64 16.62 0.13
N GLY A 22 4.84 16.89 0.64
CA GLY A 22 5.54 18.14 0.41
C GLY A 22 5.83 18.43 -1.05
N MET A 23 6.16 17.41 -1.87
CA MET A 23 6.35 17.57 -3.32
C MET A 23 5.04 17.89 -4.03
N ILE A 24 3.96 17.19 -3.71
CA ILE A 24 2.63 17.47 -4.29
C ILE A 24 2.20 18.90 -3.94
N ALA A 25 2.35 19.29 -2.67
CA ALA A 25 2.00 20.63 -2.21
C ALA A 25 2.85 21.71 -2.87
N PHE A 26 4.14 21.43 -3.16
CA PHE A 26 5.03 22.34 -3.85
C PHE A 26 4.57 22.57 -5.30
N VAL A 27 4.30 21.51 -6.07
CA VAL A 27 3.83 21.65 -7.47
C VAL A 27 2.42 22.28 -7.49
N ALA A 28 1.56 21.98 -6.54
CA ALA A 28 0.27 22.62 -6.41
C ALA A 28 0.39 24.14 -6.11
N ALA A 29 1.35 24.54 -5.29
CA ALA A 29 1.62 25.95 -5.00
C ALA A 29 2.16 26.70 -6.24
N GLU A 30 3.04 26.08 -7.03
CA GLU A 30 3.51 26.61 -8.32
C GLU A 30 2.34 26.82 -9.29
N PHE A 31 1.48 25.82 -9.42
CA PHE A 31 0.27 25.94 -10.23
C PHE A 31 -0.66 27.06 -9.75
N MET A 32 -0.92 27.15 -8.44
CA MET A 32 -1.77 28.21 -7.90
C MET A 32 -1.18 29.59 -8.20
N ALA A 33 0.13 29.73 -8.08
CA ALA A 33 0.81 30.99 -8.37
C ALA A 33 0.72 31.37 -9.85
N SER A 34 1.00 30.42 -10.77
CA SER A 34 0.96 30.65 -12.21
C SER A 34 -0.46 30.94 -12.71
N ALA A 35 -1.45 30.10 -12.31
CA ALA A 35 -2.84 30.27 -12.70
C ALA A 35 -3.47 31.53 -12.11
N GLY A 36 -3.20 31.83 -10.84
CA GLY A 36 -3.74 33.01 -10.18
C GLY A 36 -3.24 34.28 -10.82
N TRP A 37 -1.96 34.37 -11.13
CA TRP A 37 -1.39 35.52 -11.85
C TRP A 37 -1.99 35.67 -13.25
N GLN A 38 -2.12 34.58 -13.98
CA GLN A 38 -2.68 34.60 -15.33
C GLN A 38 -4.15 35.04 -15.37
N ILE A 39 -4.98 34.56 -14.42
CA ILE A 39 -6.38 35.00 -14.31
C ILE A 39 -6.44 36.51 -14.00
N LEU A 40 -5.56 37.00 -13.12
CA LEU A 40 -5.51 38.42 -12.78
C LEU A 40 -5.14 39.26 -14.00
N CYS A 41 -4.11 38.89 -14.75
CA CYS A 41 -3.69 39.58 -15.98
C CYS A 41 -4.80 39.53 -17.05
N TYR A 42 -5.48 38.39 -17.22
CA TYR A 42 -6.57 38.25 -18.19
C TYR A 42 -7.77 39.18 -17.88
N THR A 43 -8.07 39.38 -16.60
CA THR A 43 -9.18 40.28 -16.22
C THR A 43 -8.94 41.76 -16.57
N GLY A 44 -7.69 42.11 -17.00
CA GLY A 44 -7.33 43.46 -17.44
C GLY A 44 -7.48 44.53 -16.35
N LYS A 45 -7.72 44.15 -15.13
CA LYS A 45 -7.97 45.07 -14.02
C LYS A 45 -6.73 45.46 -13.22
N GLU A 46 -5.54 44.92 -13.59
CA GLU A 46 -4.28 45.24 -12.90
C GLU A 46 -4.03 46.72 -12.79
N ALA A 47 -4.23 47.44 -13.88
CA ALA A 47 -3.95 48.88 -13.96
C ALA A 47 -4.93 49.76 -13.18
N TRP A 48 -6.11 49.22 -12.82
CA TRP A 48 -7.21 49.97 -12.20
C TRP A 48 -7.47 49.61 -10.74
N MET A 49 -6.89 48.48 -10.27
CA MET A 49 -7.08 48.00 -8.90
C MET A 49 -5.97 48.50 -7.98
N SER A 50 -6.36 49.00 -6.82
CA SER A 50 -5.44 49.28 -5.72
C SER A 50 -4.73 48.00 -5.30
N TRP A 51 -3.47 48.09 -4.84
CA TRP A 51 -2.66 46.96 -4.39
C TRP A 51 -3.38 46.03 -3.38
N TRP A 52 -4.21 46.57 -2.51
CA TRP A 52 -5.08 45.82 -1.57
C TRP A 52 -6.13 44.99 -2.30
N GLN A 53 -6.76 45.53 -3.33
CA GLN A 53 -7.78 44.84 -4.12
C GLN A 53 -7.16 43.70 -4.95
N GLN A 54 -5.97 43.91 -5.47
CA GLN A 54 -5.20 42.84 -6.17
C GLN A 54 -4.87 41.71 -5.21
N GLY A 55 -4.38 42.02 -4.00
CA GLY A 55 -4.09 41.02 -2.97
C GLY A 55 -5.32 40.21 -2.56
N MET A 56 -6.47 40.87 -2.36
CA MET A 56 -7.73 40.18 -2.04
C MET A 56 -8.21 39.29 -3.20
N ALA A 57 -8.10 39.75 -4.45
CA ALA A 57 -8.47 38.97 -5.63
C ALA A 57 -7.58 37.70 -5.78
N ILE A 58 -6.28 37.84 -5.62
CA ILE A 58 -5.34 36.71 -5.65
C ILE A 58 -5.67 35.71 -4.54
N LEU A 59 -5.90 36.19 -3.32
CA LEU A 59 -6.23 35.34 -2.17
C LEU A 59 -7.52 34.55 -2.42
N LEU A 60 -8.53 35.19 -3.01
CA LEU A 60 -9.80 34.54 -3.37
C LEU A 60 -9.58 33.48 -4.45
N ILE A 61 -8.82 33.78 -5.50
CA ILE A 61 -8.50 32.81 -6.57
C ILE A 61 -7.74 31.63 -5.99
N TYR A 62 -6.73 31.86 -5.16
CA TYR A 62 -5.97 30.79 -4.50
C TYR A 62 -6.87 29.92 -3.60
N GLY A 63 -7.80 30.54 -2.86
CA GLY A 63 -8.75 29.81 -2.04
C GLY A 63 -9.63 28.86 -2.86
N VAL A 64 -10.16 29.34 -3.99
CA VAL A 64 -10.99 28.52 -4.89
C VAL A 64 -10.17 27.35 -5.47
N ILE A 65 -8.97 27.62 -6.00
CA ILE A 65 -8.11 26.59 -6.57
C ILE A 65 -7.70 25.57 -5.49
N ALA A 66 -7.33 26.04 -4.29
CA ALA A 66 -6.97 25.17 -3.18
C ALA A 66 -8.11 24.23 -2.76
N VAL A 67 -9.36 24.72 -2.72
CA VAL A 67 -10.54 23.90 -2.40
C VAL A 67 -10.77 22.84 -3.48
N ILE A 68 -10.60 23.19 -4.75
CA ILE A 68 -10.74 22.22 -5.88
C ILE A 68 -9.66 21.15 -5.77
N LEU A 69 -8.39 21.54 -5.62
CA LEU A 69 -7.27 20.61 -5.49
C LEU A 69 -7.43 19.72 -4.25
N TYR A 70 -7.84 20.29 -3.11
CA TYR A 70 -8.11 19.52 -1.91
C TYR A 70 -9.16 18.43 -2.14
N LYS A 71 -10.29 18.78 -2.77
CA LYS A 71 -11.35 17.80 -3.05
C LYS A 71 -10.85 16.67 -3.97
N ILE A 72 -10.08 17.00 -5.00
CA ILE A 72 -9.53 16.01 -5.95
C ILE A 72 -8.55 15.07 -5.23
N LEU A 73 -7.62 15.62 -4.48
CA LEU A 73 -6.59 14.85 -3.77
C LEU A 73 -7.18 13.99 -2.65
N HIS A 74 -8.15 14.53 -1.90
CA HIS A 74 -8.76 13.85 -0.77
C HIS A 74 -9.51 12.57 -1.14
N ILE A 75 -10.04 12.46 -2.36
CA ILE A 75 -10.80 11.28 -2.82
C ILE A 75 -9.96 10.00 -2.75
N HIS A 76 -8.67 10.08 -3.05
CA HIS A 76 -7.77 8.91 -3.12
C HIS A 76 -6.79 8.84 -1.94
N MET A 77 -6.88 9.77 -0.99
CA MET A 77 -6.06 9.70 0.22
C MET A 77 -6.57 8.63 1.19
N PRO A 78 -5.71 7.76 1.70
CA PRO A 78 -6.07 6.82 2.76
C PRO A 78 -6.48 7.60 4.02
N LYS A 79 -7.50 7.10 4.72
CA LYS A 79 -8.04 7.74 5.94
C LYS A 79 -6.99 7.89 7.04
N ASP A 80 -6.03 7.00 7.08
CA ASP A 80 -4.96 6.98 8.09
C ASP A 80 -3.78 7.90 7.75
N GLY A 81 -3.79 8.56 6.57
CA GLY A 81 -2.71 9.43 6.11
C GLY A 81 -1.36 8.72 5.85
N GLN A 82 -1.25 7.44 6.17
CA GLN A 82 -0.04 6.64 5.97
C GLN A 82 -0.08 5.96 4.60
N MET A 83 0.81 6.37 3.71
CA MET A 83 0.89 5.80 2.36
C MET A 83 1.93 4.69 2.23
N GLU A 84 2.82 4.56 3.21
CA GLU A 84 3.94 3.61 3.22
C GLU A 84 4.77 3.65 1.92
N ILE A 85 5.04 4.86 1.45
CA ILE A 85 5.75 5.09 0.19
C ILE A 85 7.13 4.45 0.22
N THR A 86 7.39 3.62 -0.77
CA THR A 86 8.68 2.96 -0.96
C THR A 86 9.71 3.97 -1.46
N ARG A 87 10.99 3.75 -1.17
CA ARG A 87 12.07 4.63 -1.67
C ARG A 87 12.03 4.84 -3.18
N ARG A 88 11.65 3.82 -3.96
CA ARG A 88 11.52 3.93 -5.42
C ARG A 88 10.40 4.87 -5.84
N GLU A 89 9.25 4.77 -5.21
CA GLU A 89 8.09 5.63 -5.45
C GLU A 89 8.40 7.09 -5.07
N TYR A 90 9.11 7.28 -3.95
CA TYR A 90 9.62 8.60 -3.55
C TYR A 90 10.54 9.21 -4.61
N PHE A 91 11.54 8.46 -5.09
CA PHE A 91 12.47 8.97 -6.10
C PHE A 91 11.77 9.24 -7.44
N SER A 92 10.79 8.44 -7.85
CA SER A 92 10.01 8.72 -9.06
C SER A 92 9.18 9.99 -8.93
N GLY A 93 8.50 10.20 -7.80
CA GLY A 93 7.78 11.45 -7.52
C GLY A 93 8.69 12.67 -7.47
N LEU A 94 9.88 12.54 -6.87
CA LEU A 94 10.88 13.59 -6.83
C LEU A 94 11.39 13.96 -8.22
N LEU A 95 11.67 12.97 -9.07
CA LEU A 95 12.11 13.19 -10.44
C LEU A 95 11.03 13.92 -11.25
N ILE A 96 9.77 13.51 -11.13
CA ILE A 96 8.64 14.18 -11.79
C ILE A 96 8.55 15.65 -11.31
N SER A 97 8.62 15.89 -10.00
CA SER A 97 8.51 17.25 -9.43
C SER A 97 9.66 18.16 -9.89
N ILE A 98 10.90 17.65 -9.94
CA ILE A 98 12.06 18.38 -10.44
C ILE A 98 11.90 18.68 -11.94
N ALA A 99 11.45 17.71 -12.73
CA ALA A 99 11.23 17.90 -14.16
C ALA A 99 10.17 18.96 -14.44
N VAL A 100 9.02 18.88 -13.75
CA VAL A 100 7.95 19.89 -13.85
C VAL A 100 8.46 21.27 -13.49
N PHE A 101 9.14 21.41 -12.35
CA PHE A 101 9.72 22.67 -11.90
C PHE A 101 10.73 23.22 -12.88
N ALA A 102 11.65 22.39 -13.40
CA ALA A 102 12.67 22.82 -14.36
C ALA A 102 12.04 23.32 -15.66
N VAL A 103 11.06 22.58 -16.21
CA VAL A 103 10.39 22.97 -17.46
C VAL A 103 9.51 24.21 -17.25
N SER A 104 8.76 24.29 -16.16
CA SER A 104 7.92 25.43 -15.81
C SER A 104 8.72 26.73 -15.66
N ASN A 105 9.93 26.65 -15.08
CA ASN A 105 10.76 27.81 -14.83
C ASN A 105 11.85 28.06 -15.89
N MET A 106 11.94 27.23 -16.93
CA MET A 106 12.97 27.34 -17.98
C MET A 106 12.93 28.68 -18.69
N SER A 107 11.75 29.28 -18.85
CA SER A 107 11.53 30.55 -19.48
C SER A 107 12.17 31.75 -18.73
N TYR A 108 12.36 31.59 -17.41
CA TYR A 108 12.97 32.65 -16.58
C TYR A 108 14.50 32.62 -16.55
N VAL A 109 15.08 31.43 -16.84
CA VAL A 109 16.53 31.22 -16.68
C VAL A 109 17.32 31.78 -17.88
N ASN A 110 16.73 31.79 -19.07
CA ASN A 110 17.47 32.25 -20.26
C ASN A 110 16.54 32.77 -21.35
N VAL A 111 16.68 34.08 -21.66
CA VAL A 111 15.85 34.80 -22.64
C VAL A 111 16.14 34.37 -24.09
N ASN A 112 17.23 33.65 -24.35
CA ASN A 112 17.71 33.31 -25.70
C ASN A 112 17.68 31.79 -25.98
N THR A 113 16.80 31.04 -25.38
CA THR A 113 16.63 29.61 -25.67
C THR A 113 15.57 29.37 -26.74
N PRO A 114 15.64 28.27 -27.51
CA PRO A 114 14.61 27.90 -28.48
C PRO A 114 13.21 27.71 -27.86
N PHE A 115 13.16 27.58 -26.56
CA PHE A 115 11.92 27.34 -25.75
C PHE A 115 11.37 28.62 -25.12
N THR A 116 12.00 29.76 -25.35
CA THR A 116 11.55 31.05 -24.78
C THR A 116 10.57 31.72 -25.73
N GLY A 117 9.35 31.97 -25.29
CA GLY A 117 8.35 32.75 -26.02
C GLY A 117 8.77 34.21 -26.12
N ARG A 118 8.45 34.85 -27.24
CA ARG A 118 8.74 36.29 -27.47
C ARG A 118 7.88 37.22 -26.64
N TYR A 119 6.75 36.73 -26.13
CA TYR A 119 5.75 37.50 -25.38
C TYR A 119 5.60 36.96 -23.98
N SER A 120 5.54 37.80 -22.96
CA SER A 120 5.38 37.44 -21.57
C SER A 120 4.05 36.68 -21.28
N PHE A 121 3.01 36.96 -22.07
CA PHE A 121 1.72 36.30 -21.97
C PHE A 121 1.77 34.82 -22.45
N GLU A 122 2.48 34.55 -23.54
CA GLU A 122 2.69 33.17 -24.05
C GLU A 122 3.50 32.34 -23.05
N MET A 123 4.49 32.95 -22.40
CA MET A 123 5.27 32.26 -21.34
C MET A 123 4.43 31.90 -20.14
N GLY A 124 3.49 32.77 -19.72
CA GLY A 124 2.55 32.48 -18.65
C GLY A 124 1.63 31.30 -18.97
N ASN A 125 1.12 31.23 -20.21
CA ASN A 125 0.29 30.11 -20.68
C ASN A 125 1.05 28.79 -20.67
N ILE A 126 2.28 28.75 -21.20
CA ILE A 126 3.10 27.53 -21.22
C ILE A 126 3.37 27.06 -19.79
N ARG A 127 3.74 27.96 -18.89
CA ARG A 127 3.99 27.64 -17.50
C ARG A 127 2.77 27.01 -16.84
N THR A 128 1.60 27.66 -16.95
CA THR A 128 0.36 27.15 -16.36
C THR A 128 -0.04 25.79 -16.94
N MET A 129 0.14 25.57 -18.24
CA MET A 129 -0.11 24.28 -18.90
C MET A 129 0.84 23.18 -18.38
N VAL A 130 2.11 23.47 -18.20
CA VAL A 130 3.11 22.55 -17.64
C VAL A 130 2.78 22.20 -16.20
N ASP A 131 2.39 23.20 -15.40
CA ASP A 131 2.02 22.99 -13.99
C ASP A 131 0.76 22.12 -13.86
N VAL A 132 -0.26 22.34 -14.72
CA VAL A 132 -1.46 21.48 -14.78
C VAL A 132 -1.10 20.05 -15.16
N ALA A 133 -0.27 19.88 -16.20
CA ALA A 133 0.20 18.55 -16.61
C ALA A 133 0.99 17.87 -15.48
N GLY A 134 1.85 18.64 -14.80
CA GLY A 134 2.60 18.17 -13.63
C GLY A 134 1.73 17.66 -12.49
N ILE A 135 0.68 18.42 -12.13
CA ILE A 135 -0.29 18.00 -11.12
C ILE A 135 -1.00 16.72 -11.58
N ALA A 136 -1.45 16.65 -12.85
CA ALA A 136 -2.13 15.46 -13.36
C ALA A 136 -1.23 14.21 -13.32
N ILE A 137 0.06 14.34 -13.68
CA ILE A 137 1.02 13.25 -13.62
C ILE A 137 1.28 12.82 -12.16
N LEU A 138 1.49 13.78 -11.25
CA LEU A 138 1.69 13.47 -9.83
C LEU A 138 0.44 12.83 -9.20
N TYR A 139 -0.75 13.27 -9.60
CA TYR A 139 -2.00 12.68 -9.17
C TYR A 139 -2.16 11.24 -9.67
N ALA A 140 -1.86 10.98 -10.95
CA ALA A 140 -1.86 9.63 -11.50
C ALA A 140 -0.82 8.73 -10.78
N HIS A 141 0.37 9.26 -10.50
CA HIS A 141 1.39 8.55 -9.72
C HIS A 141 0.90 8.25 -8.29
N LEU A 142 0.20 9.17 -7.64
CA LEU A 142 -0.42 8.97 -6.34
C LEU A 142 -1.42 7.81 -6.37
N ILE A 143 -2.33 7.80 -7.34
CA ILE A 143 -3.33 6.73 -7.52
C ILE A 143 -2.61 5.38 -7.70
N GLN A 144 -1.59 5.34 -8.54
CA GLN A 144 -0.80 4.13 -8.78
C GLN A 144 -0.14 3.59 -7.51
N CYS A 145 0.42 4.47 -6.67
CA CYS A 145 0.98 4.09 -5.37
C CYS A 145 -0.09 3.49 -4.44
N CYS A 146 -1.28 4.10 -4.38
CA CYS A 146 -2.40 3.60 -3.59
C CYS A 146 -2.88 2.22 -4.10
N GLU A 147 -3.03 2.03 -5.41
CA GLU A 147 -3.43 0.75 -5.99
C GLU A 147 -2.42 -0.37 -5.71
N LEU A 148 -1.13 -0.06 -5.83
CA LEU A 148 -0.07 -1.02 -5.53
C LEU A 148 -0.09 -1.46 -4.06
N ARG A 149 -0.40 -0.54 -3.16
CA ARG A 149 -0.57 -0.84 -1.74
C ARG A 149 -1.74 -1.79 -1.51
N VAL A 150 -2.92 -1.45 -2.02
CA VAL A 150 -4.13 -2.28 -1.89
C VAL A 150 -3.90 -3.69 -2.46
N ARG A 151 -3.20 -3.80 -3.60
CA ARG A 151 -2.85 -5.10 -4.19
C ARG A 151 -1.97 -5.92 -3.26
N LYS A 152 -0.92 -5.32 -2.67
CA LYS A 152 -0.04 -6.01 -1.71
C LYS A 152 -0.79 -6.49 -0.46
N GLU A 153 -1.69 -5.66 0.08
CA GLU A 153 -2.53 -6.03 1.22
C GLU A 153 -3.46 -7.20 0.85
N LEU A 154 -4.07 -7.17 -0.33
CA LEU A 154 -4.93 -8.24 -0.83
C LEU A 154 -4.16 -9.56 -1.02
N GLU A 155 -2.97 -9.50 -1.63
CA GLU A 155 -2.09 -10.67 -1.78
C GLU A 155 -1.68 -11.26 -0.41
N ALA A 156 -1.37 -10.42 0.56
CA ALA A 156 -1.05 -10.87 1.92
C ALA A 156 -2.23 -11.60 2.57
N VAL A 157 -3.44 -11.06 2.45
CA VAL A 157 -4.67 -11.70 2.96
C VAL A 157 -4.95 -13.03 2.24
N GLN A 158 -4.80 -13.07 0.92
CA GLN A 158 -4.96 -14.31 0.15
C GLN A 158 -3.97 -15.39 0.57
N ASN A 159 -2.70 -15.03 0.79
CA ASN A 159 -1.68 -15.97 1.27
C ASN A 159 -2.03 -16.53 2.66
N VAL A 160 -2.52 -15.69 3.58
CA VAL A 160 -2.96 -16.13 4.91
C VAL A 160 -4.14 -17.10 4.79
N LEU A 161 -5.13 -16.77 3.96
CA LEU A 161 -6.29 -17.64 3.73
C LEU A 161 -5.90 -18.99 3.12
N GLN A 162 -5.00 -19.00 2.15
CA GLN A 162 -4.49 -20.25 1.55
C GLN A 162 -3.76 -21.10 2.57
N ASN A 163 -2.92 -20.51 3.41
CA ASN A 163 -2.23 -21.22 4.47
C ASN A 163 -3.21 -21.80 5.52
N GLN A 164 -4.21 -21.02 5.93
CA GLN A 164 -5.25 -21.50 6.84
C GLN A 164 -6.06 -22.64 6.24
N TYR A 165 -6.41 -22.53 4.96
CA TYR A 165 -7.12 -23.60 4.26
C TYR A 165 -6.28 -24.89 4.16
N ALA A 166 -4.99 -24.77 3.87
CA ALA A 166 -4.09 -25.91 3.84
C ALA A 166 -3.97 -26.57 5.22
N GLN A 167 -3.84 -25.80 6.31
CA GLN A 167 -3.82 -26.29 7.68
C GLN A 167 -5.15 -26.97 8.06
N TYR A 168 -6.28 -26.35 7.68
CA TYR A 168 -7.60 -26.94 7.93
C TYR A 168 -7.75 -28.29 7.22
N LYS A 169 -7.35 -28.38 5.95
CA LYS A 169 -7.39 -29.63 5.18
C LYS A 169 -6.52 -30.70 5.82
N GLN A 170 -5.29 -30.37 6.20
CA GLN A 170 -4.37 -31.29 6.88
C GLN A 170 -4.95 -31.76 8.22
N SER A 171 -5.54 -30.87 9.01
CA SER A 171 -6.21 -31.20 10.28
C SER A 171 -7.38 -32.14 10.05
N LYS A 172 -8.20 -31.88 9.02
CA LYS A 172 -9.34 -32.74 8.66
C LYS A 172 -8.88 -34.14 8.27
N GLU A 173 -7.87 -34.23 7.40
CA GLU A 173 -7.28 -35.53 6.99
C GLU A 173 -6.71 -36.28 8.19
N SER A 174 -6.08 -35.60 9.15
CA SER A 174 -5.58 -36.20 10.38
C SER A 174 -6.73 -36.73 11.28
N ILE A 175 -7.82 -35.98 11.41
CA ILE A 175 -8.99 -36.41 12.17
C ILE A 175 -9.64 -37.64 11.50
N GLU A 176 -9.79 -37.66 10.19
CA GLU A 176 -10.32 -38.80 9.44
C GLU A 176 -9.45 -40.04 9.64
N LEU A 177 -8.12 -39.88 9.61
CA LEU A 177 -7.18 -40.96 9.88
C LEU A 177 -7.31 -41.50 11.31
N ILE A 178 -7.42 -40.60 12.30
CA ILE A 178 -7.64 -40.99 13.72
C ILE A 178 -8.94 -41.75 13.87
N ASN A 179 -10.03 -41.26 13.26
CA ASN A 179 -11.33 -41.95 13.33
C ASN A 179 -11.29 -43.35 12.70
N TYR A 180 -10.60 -43.47 11.54
CA TYR A 180 -10.38 -44.78 10.90
C TYR A 180 -9.63 -45.73 11.83
N LYS A 181 -8.54 -45.24 12.45
CA LYS A 181 -7.73 -46.03 13.37
C LYS A 181 -8.49 -46.40 14.65
N TYR A 182 -9.29 -45.48 15.19
CA TYR A 182 -10.15 -45.78 16.33
C TYR A 182 -11.15 -46.90 16.04
N HIS A 183 -11.76 -46.91 14.85
CA HIS A 183 -12.67 -47.93 14.41
C HIS A 183 -11.97 -49.28 14.27
N ASP A 184 -10.77 -49.30 13.68
CA ASP A 184 -9.96 -50.51 13.53
C ASP A 184 -9.55 -51.11 14.89
N LEU A 185 -9.06 -50.26 15.81
CA LEU A 185 -8.72 -50.65 17.17
C LEU A 185 -9.93 -51.25 17.93
N LYS A 186 -11.11 -50.61 17.79
CA LYS A 186 -12.36 -51.13 18.39
C LYS A 186 -12.71 -52.52 17.88
N HIS A 187 -12.50 -52.76 16.56
CA HIS A 187 -12.73 -54.06 15.96
C HIS A 187 -11.74 -55.12 16.49
N GLN A 188 -10.46 -54.75 16.58
CA GLN A 188 -9.40 -55.63 17.10
C GLN A 188 -9.68 -56.02 18.57
N ILE A 189 -10.10 -55.05 19.40
CA ILE A 189 -10.51 -55.34 20.80
C ILE A 189 -11.70 -56.29 20.84
N ALA A 190 -12.68 -56.15 19.95
CA ALA A 190 -13.84 -57.04 19.91
C ALA A 190 -13.45 -58.48 19.55
N VAL A 191 -12.54 -58.65 18.59
CA VAL A 191 -11.97 -59.96 18.21
C VAL A 191 -11.22 -60.58 19.41
N LEU A 192 -10.41 -59.81 20.09
CA LEU A 192 -9.62 -60.25 21.25
C LEU A 192 -10.52 -60.72 22.42
N ARG A 193 -11.69 -60.07 22.62
CA ARG A 193 -12.70 -60.47 23.62
C ARG A 193 -13.40 -61.76 23.27
N SER A 194 -13.56 -62.07 21.99
CA SER A 194 -14.25 -63.28 21.53
C SER A 194 -13.32 -64.51 21.41
N GLU A 195 -12.00 -64.33 21.49
CA GLU A 195 -11.03 -65.42 21.39
C GLU A 195 -10.92 -66.17 22.75
N ALA A 196 -11.22 -67.44 22.73
CA ALA A 196 -11.21 -68.29 23.93
C ALA A 196 -9.85 -68.96 24.19
N ASP A 197 -8.99 -69.06 23.19
CA ASP A 197 -7.68 -69.71 23.26
C ASP A 197 -6.60 -68.74 23.80
N PRO A 198 -5.98 -69.02 24.98
CA PRO A 198 -4.98 -68.13 25.59
C PRO A 198 -3.77 -67.88 24.71
N GLY A 199 -3.28 -68.91 23.97
CA GLY A 199 -2.12 -68.79 23.13
C GLY A 199 -2.35 -67.94 21.88
N LYS A 200 -3.55 -67.97 21.31
CA LYS A 200 -3.94 -67.12 20.20
C LYS A 200 -4.15 -65.67 20.63
N ARG A 201 -4.63 -65.46 21.86
CA ARG A 201 -4.81 -64.15 22.45
C ARG A 201 -3.45 -63.41 22.64
N GLU A 202 -2.44 -64.12 23.13
CA GLU A 202 -1.12 -63.59 23.35
C GLU A 202 -0.43 -63.26 22.03
N ALA A 203 -0.48 -64.10 21.01
CA ALA A 203 0.03 -63.84 19.67
C ALA A 203 -0.66 -62.63 18.98
N PHE A 204 -1.95 -62.41 19.29
CA PHE A 204 -2.69 -61.25 18.78
C PHE A 204 -2.26 -59.94 19.45
N LEU A 205 -2.01 -59.98 20.79
CA LEU A 205 -1.49 -58.84 21.54
C LEU A 205 -0.08 -58.45 21.05
N ASP A 206 0.81 -59.39 20.84
CA ASP A 206 2.16 -59.16 20.29
C ASP A 206 2.11 -58.51 18.93
N LYS A 207 1.18 -58.95 18.07
CA LYS A 207 0.96 -58.32 16.76
C LYS A 207 0.46 -56.91 16.88
N MET A 208 -0.49 -56.62 17.78
CA MET A 208 -0.98 -55.26 18.06
C MET A 208 0.17 -54.35 18.54
N GLU A 209 0.99 -54.83 19.47
CA GLU A 209 2.13 -54.07 20.00
C GLU A 209 3.14 -53.72 18.87
N ALA A 210 3.45 -54.69 17.98
CA ALA A 210 4.30 -54.48 16.84
C ALA A 210 3.73 -53.44 15.86
N ASP A 211 2.42 -53.49 15.60
CA ASP A 211 1.74 -52.53 14.74
C ASP A 211 1.74 -51.11 15.37
N ILE A 212 1.55 -50.99 16.68
CA ILE A 212 1.64 -49.71 17.40
C ILE A 212 3.05 -49.15 17.33
N LYS A 213 4.08 -49.95 17.63
CA LYS A 213 5.49 -49.50 17.49
C LYS A 213 5.87 -49.04 16.09
N LYS A 214 5.36 -49.71 15.07
CA LYS A 214 5.55 -49.32 13.69
C LYS A 214 4.90 -47.95 13.40
N TYR A 215 3.74 -47.68 13.97
CA TYR A 215 3.04 -46.41 13.86
C TYR A 215 3.78 -45.27 14.56
N GLU A 216 4.26 -45.47 15.78
CA GLU A 216 5.03 -44.50 16.54
C GLU A 216 6.31 -44.11 15.77
N SER A 217 6.93 -45.07 15.09
CA SER A 217 8.15 -44.78 14.29
C SER A 217 7.87 -43.99 13.00
N GLN A 218 6.65 -44.09 12.44
CA GLN A 218 6.28 -43.40 11.19
C GLN A 218 5.67 -42.02 11.42
N ASN A 219 5.05 -41.77 12.59
CA ASN A 219 4.37 -40.52 12.91
C ASN A 219 5.23 -39.59 13.77
N LYS A 220 6.45 -39.33 13.35
CA LYS A 220 7.15 -38.11 13.80
C LYS A 220 6.55 -36.95 13.03
N THR A 221 5.60 -36.25 13.64
CA THR A 221 4.84 -35.16 13.03
C THR A 221 5.68 -33.91 12.76
N GLY A 222 6.95 -33.90 13.15
CA GLY A 222 7.82 -32.72 13.07
C GLY A 222 7.47 -31.60 14.08
N ASN A 223 6.42 -31.81 14.87
CA ASN A 223 6.06 -30.92 15.95
C ASN A 223 6.45 -31.55 17.31
N LYS A 224 7.55 -31.08 17.88
CA LYS A 224 8.12 -31.59 19.14
C LYS A 224 7.09 -31.70 20.28
N VAL A 225 6.10 -30.81 20.35
CA VAL A 225 5.10 -30.78 21.40
C VAL A 225 4.06 -31.89 21.20
N LEU A 226 3.62 -32.12 19.95
CA LEU A 226 2.72 -33.21 19.59
C LEU A 226 3.40 -34.58 19.74
N ASP A 227 4.65 -34.68 19.32
CA ASP A 227 5.44 -35.90 19.43
C ASP A 227 5.65 -36.32 20.91
N THR A 228 5.81 -35.36 21.82
CA THR A 228 5.94 -35.63 23.29
C THR A 228 4.63 -36.09 23.89
N VAL A 229 3.46 -35.57 23.47
CA VAL A 229 2.14 -35.98 23.97
C VAL A 229 1.72 -37.36 23.44
N LEU A 230 2.22 -37.75 22.27
CA LEU A 230 1.92 -39.06 21.67
C LEU A 230 2.84 -40.19 22.15
N THR A 231 3.96 -39.86 22.79
CA THR A 231 4.97 -40.81 23.28
C THR A 231 4.94 -40.99 24.82
N THR A 232 4.02 -40.28 25.52
CA THR A 232 3.75 -40.46 26.95
C THR A 232 2.50 -41.27 27.16
#